data_bb31f7e80c7efbbf1747363cb561a855
#
_entry.id   bb31f7e80c7efbbf1747363cb561a855
#
_cell.length_a   1.000
_cell.length_b   1.000
_cell.length_c   1.000
_cell.angle_alpha   90.00
_cell.angle_beta   90.00
_cell.angle_gamma   90.00
#
_symmetry.space_group_name_H-M   'P 1'
#
loop_
_entity.id
_entity.type
_entity.pdbx_description
1 polymer ?
#
loop_
_entity_poly.entity_id
_entity_poly.type
_entity_poly.pdbx_seq_one_letter_code
_entity_poly.pdbx_strand_id
1 'polypeptide(L)'
;MHIIDSISLNDSEQQLISTVLSSYGFTSNWKAQRGKGGMNNSTFMVEIDEECYVLRQYETHNDQMKIAFEHEVLSALSRSEFELHVPAPVSLPDDKHATFLAVQDRSSGRSKIVTLFHYREGHNPVWNTPEQLRGLGRAAGMLSSVMARLPISLAPVYPPYYQIQEAYPLCSPEKLLQLCTSPPDTLMACADDLEKLKVVLPDLFNTLRGMELLPHQLVHGDLNASNVLADSQDIICAILDFEFATWDLRVMELAVPMSDLLTMDKEQAWMWEALEGMIQGFRQQVNLEPEELDVIPALILLRSLDVVMHFISRLFEGTDGPEVAVQQIRKLRDRIDWMKDNEEWLRKLLI
;
A
#
# COMPACT_ATOMS: atom_id res chain seq x y z
N MET A 1 -14.19 22.93 4.16
CA MET A 1 -14.62 21.55 3.91
C MET A 1 -15.63 21.58 2.77
N HIS A 2 -15.21 21.23 1.53
CA HIS A 2 -16.11 21.18 0.37
C HIS A 2 -16.83 19.83 0.38
N ILE A 3 -18.14 19.87 0.56
CA ILE A 3 -19.06 18.74 0.41
C ILE A 3 -19.00 18.29 -1.05
N ILE A 4 -18.32 17.18 -1.32
CA ILE A 4 -18.35 16.51 -2.63
C ILE A 4 -19.38 15.40 -2.47
N ASP A 5 -20.44 15.42 -3.30
CA ASP A 5 -21.52 14.44 -3.49
C ASP A 5 -21.63 13.37 -2.39
N SER A 6 -22.36 13.72 -1.32
CA SER A 6 -22.61 12.81 -0.21
C SER A 6 -23.62 11.74 -0.64
N ILE A 7 -23.14 10.51 -0.81
CA ILE A 7 -24.05 9.35 -0.87
C ILE A 7 -24.69 9.25 0.52
N SER A 8 -26.02 9.40 0.60
CA SER A 8 -26.76 9.26 1.84
C SER A 8 -26.63 7.85 2.40
N LEU A 9 -26.38 7.76 3.72
CA LEU A 9 -26.31 6.48 4.42
C LEU A 9 -27.69 5.81 4.43
N ASN A 10 -27.71 4.50 4.21
CA ASN A 10 -28.92 3.71 4.42
C ASN A 10 -29.12 3.38 5.91
N ASP A 11 -30.31 2.88 6.27
CA ASP A 11 -30.69 2.60 7.67
C ASP A 11 -29.74 1.61 8.36
N SER A 12 -29.22 0.59 7.61
CA SER A 12 -28.28 -0.40 8.14
C SER A 12 -26.93 0.22 8.47
N GLU A 13 -26.44 1.12 7.62
CA GLU A 13 -25.19 1.86 7.84
C GLU A 13 -25.32 2.82 9.03
N GLN A 14 -26.43 3.53 9.15
CA GLN A 14 -26.69 4.41 10.29
C GLN A 14 -26.72 3.61 11.60
N GLN A 15 -27.36 2.44 11.61
CA GLN A 15 -27.42 1.57 12.78
C GLN A 15 -26.04 1.00 13.15
N LEU A 16 -25.23 0.59 12.13
CA LEU A 16 -23.87 0.14 12.34
C LEU A 16 -23.01 1.23 13.00
N ILE A 17 -23.00 2.43 12.40
CA ILE A 17 -22.24 3.58 12.90
C ILE A 17 -22.65 3.89 14.35
N SER A 18 -23.95 4.01 14.62
CA SER A 18 -24.47 4.28 15.97
C SER A 18 -24.01 3.22 16.99
N THR A 19 -24.06 1.96 16.64
CA THR A 19 -23.63 0.84 17.49
C THR A 19 -22.13 0.92 17.79
N VAL A 20 -21.32 1.15 16.74
CA VAL A 20 -19.86 1.26 16.87
C VAL A 20 -19.48 2.46 17.72
N LEU A 21 -20.03 3.64 17.47
CA LEU A 21 -19.73 4.85 18.22
C LEU A 21 -20.08 4.70 19.70
N SER A 22 -21.23 4.08 20.01
CA SER A 22 -21.61 3.78 21.40
C SER A 22 -20.61 2.88 22.09
N SER A 23 -20.05 1.88 21.39
CA SER A 23 -19.02 0.99 21.91
C SER A 23 -17.69 1.69 22.17
N TYR A 24 -17.37 2.74 21.40
CA TYR A 24 -16.22 3.62 21.65
C TYR A 24 -16.51 4.71 22.71
N GLY A 25 -17.68 4.69 23.32
CA GLY A 25 -18.07 5.64 24.40
C GLY A 25 -18.60 6.98 23.89
N PHE A 26 -18.83 7.14 22.61
CA PHE A 26 -19.44 8.35 22.04
C PHE A 26 -20.97 8.30 22.15
N THR A 27 -21.52 9.21 22.93
CA THR A 27 -22.99 9.32 23.17
C THR A 27 -23.57 10.61 22.58
N SER A 28 -22.72 11.51 22.09
CA SER A 28 -23.11 12.80 21.50
C SER A 28 -23.74 12.63 20.12
N ASN A 29 -24.33 13.71 19.61
CA ASN A 29 -24.81 13.77 18.24
C ASN A 29 -23.64 13.64 17.27
N TRP A 30 -23.81 12.81 16.27
CA TRP A 30 -22.84 12.60 15.23
C TRP A 30 -23.45 12.83 13.84
N LYS A 31 -22.60 13.15 12.88
CA LYS A 31 -22.92 13.16 11.45
C LYS A 31 -21.95 12.21 10.76
N ALA A 32 -22.42 11.52 9.75
CA ALA A 32 -21.56 10.65 8.96
C ALA A 32 -21.95 10.68 7.49
N GLN A 33 -20.96 10.43 6.65
CA GLN A 33 -21.11 10.26 5.21
C GLN A 33 -20.21 9.14 4.73
N ARG A 34 -20.59 8.47 3.64
CA ARG A 34 -19.75 7.46 3.01
C ARG A 34 -18.52 8.14 2.41
N GLY A 35 -17.33 7.67 2.76
CA GLY A 35 -16.07 8.10 2.16
C GLY A 35 -15.85 7.45 0.78
N LYS A 36 -14.85 7.94 0.06
CA LYS A 36 -14.35 7.23 -1.13
C LYS A 36 -13.62 5.98 -0.61
N GLY A 37 -14.29 4.83 -0.61
CA GLY A 37 -13.73 3.56 -0.14
C GLY A 37 -12.57 3.11 -1.03
N GLY A 38 -11.58 2.43 -0.43
CA GLY A 38 -10.61 1.61 -1.15
C GLY A 38 -11.27 0.32 -1.68
N MET A 39 -10.51 -0.50 -2.43
CA MET A 39 -11.01 -1.77 -3.00
C MET A 39 -11.33 -2.82 -1.93
N ASN A 40 -10.71 -2.72 -0.74
CA ASN A 40 -10.74 -3.74 0.30
C ASN A 40 -11.63 -3.38 1.50
N ASN A 41 -12.04 -2.12 1.66
CA ASN A 41 -12.67 -1.62 2.88
C ASN A 41 -13.81 -0.64 2.58
N SER A 42 -14.87 -0.67 3.39
CA SER A 42 -15.88 0.39 3.42
C SER A 42 -15.46 1.45 4.43
N THR A 43 -15.50 2.71 4.01
CA THR A 43 -15.03 3.84 4.83
C THR A 43 -16.14 4.86 5.02
N PHE A 44 -16.31 5.36 6.25
CA PHE A 44 -17.24 6.41 6.60
C PHE A 44 -16.48 7.54 7.30
N MET A 45 -16.72 8.77 6.85
CA MET A 45 -16.29 9.98 7.56
C MET A 45 -17.31 10.29 8.63
N VAL A 46 -16.87 10.44 9.87
CA VAL A 46 -17.75 10.68 11.03
C VAL A 46 -17.30 11.93 11.77
N GLU A 47 -18.22 12.84 12.00
CA GLU A 47 -18.03 14.06 12.81
C GLU A 47 -18.76 13.88 14.15
N ILE A 48 -18.05 14.05 15.25
CA ILE A 48 -18.55 13.93 16.64
C ILE A 48 -18.02 15.14 17.42
N ASP A 49 -18.89 15.99 17.95
CA ASP A 49 -18.50 17.16 18.75
C ASP A 49 -17.41 18.03 18.08
N GLU A 50 -17.55 18.28 16.76
CA GLU A 50 -16.62 19.04 15.91
C GLU A 50 -15.29 18.34 15.61
N GLU A 51 -15.04 17.14 16.15
CA GLU A 51 -13.89 16.30 15.80
C GLU A 51 -14.24 15.31 14.67
N CYS A 52 -13.28 15.09 13.77
CA CYS A 52 -13.45 14.20 12.63
C CYS A 52 -12.75 12.85 12.84
N TYR A 53 -13.45 11.79 12.48
CA TYR A 53 -12.99 10.41 12.55
C TYR A 53 -13.24 9.69 11.24
N VAL A 54 -12.53 8.57 11.04
CA VAL A 54 -12.74 7.64 9.94
C VAL A 54 -13.15 6.30 10.53
N LEU A 55 -14.37 5.86 10.26
CA LEU A 55 -14.82 4.52 10.57
C LEU A 55 -14.53 3.63 9.36
N ARG A 56 -13.66 2.63 9.54
CA ARG A 56 -13.31 1.62 8.52
C ARG A 56 -13.98 0.31 8.87
N GLN A 57 -14.69 -0.27 7.91
CA GLN A 57 -15.22 -1.62 7.98
C GLN A 57 -14.39 -2.49 7.03
N TYR A 58 -13.75 -3.53 7.57
CA TYR A 58 -12.94 -4.46 6.80
C TYR A 58 -13.87 -5.45 6.07
N GLU A 59 -13.83 -5.43 4.73
CA GLU A 59 -14.72 -6.27 3.89
C GLU A 59 -14.01 -7.54 3.42
N THR A 60 -12.76 -7.40 2.98
CA THR A 60 -12.00 -8.50 2.36
C THR A 60 -11.14 -9.25 3.38
N HIS A 61 -10.60 -8.54 4.35
CA HIS A 61 -9.67 -9.11 5.34
C HIS A 61 -10.29 -9.08 6.74
N ASN A 62 -10.90 -10.20 7.15
CA ASN A 62 -11.38 -10.41 8.54
C ASN A 62 -10.32 -11.09 9.43
N ASP A 63 -9.05 -11.04 9.03
CA ASP A 63 -7.96 -11.60 9.83
C ASP A 63 -7.59 -10.62 10.95
N GLN A 64 -7.99 -10.99 12.18
CA GLN A 64 -7.74 -10.15 13.36
C GLN A 64 -6.25 -9.95 13.65
N MET A 65 -5.38 -10.89 13.27
CA MET A 65 -3.94 -10.77 13.48
C MET A 65 -3.34 -9.69 12.58
N LYS A 66 -3.79 -9.61 11.32
CA LYS A 66 -3.38 -8.53 10.39
C LYS A 66 -3.78 -7.16 10.92
N ILE A 67 -5.04 -7.02 11.34
CA ILE A 67 -5.58 -5.78 11.88
C ILE A 67 -4.87 -5.38 13.18
N ALA A 68 -4.64 -6.33 14.07
CA ALA A 68 -3.91 -6.09 15.33
C ALA A 68 -2.48 -5.62 15.06
N PHE A 69 -1.78 -6.22 14.09
CA PHE A 69 -0.44 -5.83 13.70
C PHE A 69 -0.42 -4.42 13.10
N GLU A 70 -1.30 -4.10 12.13
CA GLU A 70 -1.48 -2.74 11.58
C GLU A 70 -1.68 -1.72 12.71
N HIS A 71 -2.57 -2.02 13.66
CA HIS A 71 -2.90 -1.11 14.77
C HIS A 71 -1.75 -0.93 15.76
N GLU A 72 -0.95 -1.97 16.01
CA GLU A 72 0.23 -1.84 16.83
C GLU A 72 1.25 -0.92 16.17
N VAL A 73 1.50 -1.08 14.87
CA VAL A 73 2.41 -0.21 14.09
C VAL A 73 1.93 1.23 14.12
N LEU A 74 0.67 1.50 13.78
CA LEU A 74 0.08 2.83 13.80
C LEU A 74 0.13 3.48 15.18
N SER A 75 -0.16 2.71 16.23
CA SER A 75 -0.11 3.18 17.61
C SER A 75 1.31 3.46 18.08
N ALA A 76 2.29 2.68 17.63
CA ALA A 76 3.69 2.92 17.93
C ALA A 76 4.21 4.17 17.20
N LEU A 77 3.90 4.34 15.92
CA LEU A 77 4.23 5.54 15.13
C LEU A 77 3.64 6.80 15.73
N SER A 78 2.35 6.77 16.12
CA SER A 78 1.69 7.95 16.69
C SER A 78 2.26 8.40 18.04
N ARG A 79 2.98 7.53 18.75
CA ARG A 79 3.67 7.83 20.02
C ARG A 79 5.17 8.07 19.87
N SER A 80 5.71 7.90 18.66
CA SER A 80 7.12 8.09 18.36
C SER A 80 7.43 9.57 18.01
N GLU A 81 8.69 9.85 17.71
CA GLU A 81 9.15 11.16 17.21
C GLU A 81 8.90 11.32 15.69
N PHE A 82 8.00 10.53 15.11
CA PHE A 82 7.68 10.63 13.69
C PHE A 82 6.95 11.94 13.39
N GLU A 83 7.54 12.77 12.54
CA GLU A 83 7.05 14.13 12.27
C GLU A 83 5.77 14.16 11.43
N LEU A 84 5.53 13.12 10.59
CA LEU A 84 4.33 13.04 9.76
C LEU A 84 3.18 12.37 10.55
N HIS A 85 1.96 12.76 10.21
CA HIS A 85 0.79 12.15 10.82
C HIS A 85 0.50 10.75 10.27
N VAL A 86 -0.06 9.89 11.13
CA VAL A 86 -0.64 8.59 10.75
C VAL A 86 -2.06 8.48 11.28
N PRO A 87 -2.94 7.68 10.68
CA PRO A 87 -4.30 7.45 11.16
C PRO A 87 -4.27 6.55 12.40
N ALA A 88 -4.01 7.13 13.58
CA ALA A 88 -3.98 6.34 14.81
C ALA A 88 -5.37 5.74 15.11
N PRO A 89 -5.48 4.44 15.46
CA PRO A 89 -6.75 3.86 15.87
C PRO A 89 -7.18 4.40 17.24
N VAL A 90 -8.48 4.59 17.41
CA VAL A 90 -9.09 4.96 18.68
C VAL A 90 -9.18 3.71 19.56
N SER A 91 -8.80 3.82 20.83
CA SER A 91 -8.91 2.72 21.79
C SER A 91 -10.33 2.63 22.36
N LEU A 92 -10.75 1.41 22.74
CA LEU A 92 -12.02 1.23 23.47
C LEU A 92 -11.92 1.75 24.90
N PRO A 93 -13.02 2.26 25.49
CA PRO A 93 -13.01 2.87 26.82
C PRO A 93 -12.54 1.93 27.92
N ASP A 94 -12.93 0.66 27.86
CA ASP A 94 -12.67 -0.34 28.89
C ASP A 94 -11.34 -1.07 28.71
N ASP A 95 -10.73 -0.98 27.51
CA ASP A 95 -9.46 -1.62 27.19
C ASP A 95 -8.64 -0.76 26.21
N LYS A 96 -7.60 -0.11 26.71
CA LYS A 96 -6.71 0.75 25.92
C LYS A 96 -5.91 0.01 24.83
N HIS A 97 -5.88 -1.31 24.88
CA HIS A 97 -5.21 -2.15 23.88
C HIS A 97 -6.18 -2.65 22.81
N ALA A 98 -7.48 -2.65 23.10
CA ALA A 98 -8.50 -2.99 22.11
C ALA A 98 -8.83 -1.78 21.24
N THR A 99 -8.63 -1.94 19.93
CA THR A 99 -8.75 -0.85 18.94
C THR A 99 -9.71 -1.18 17.80
N PHE A 100 -10.33 -2.37 17.81
CA PHE A 100 -11.33 -2.77 16.82
C PHE A 100 -12.45 -3.58 17.48
N LEU A 101 -13.58 -3.67 16.80
CA LEU A 101 -14.78 -4.37 17.22
C LEU A 101 -15.17 -5.41 16.19
N ALA A 102 -15.64 -6.57 16.67
CA ALA A 102 -16.36 -7.54 15.84
C ALA A 102 -17.87 -7.26 15.95
N VAL A 103 -18.49 -6.83 14.87
CA VAL A 103 -19.92 -6.49 14.80
C VAL A 103 -20.64 -7.50 13.92
N GLN A 104 -21.79 -8.02 14.38
CA GLN A 104 -22.62 -8.91 13.57
C GLN A 104 -23.34 -8.10 12.48
N ASP A 105 -23.06 -8.40 11.23
CA ASP A 105 -23.84 -7.88 10.12
C ASP A 105 -25.18 -8.62 10.05
N ARG A 106 -26.24 -7.92 10.35
CA ARG A 106 -27.60 -8.50 10.39
C ARG A 106 -28.09 -8.95 9.01
N SER A 107 -27.57 -8.41 7.94
CA SER A 107 -27.98 -8.74 6.55
C SER A 107 -27.35 -10.04 6.07
N SER A 108 -26.08 -10.28 6.38
CA SER A 108 -25.33 -11.46 5.95
C SER A 108 -25.15 -12.52 7.05
N GLY A 109 -25.44 -12.19 8.32
CA GLY A 109 -25.18 -13.05 9.48
C GLY A 109 -23.69 -13.27 9.78
N ARG A 110 -22.81 -12.58 9.07
CA ARG A 110 -21.35 -12.67 9.25
C ARG A 110 -20.84 -11.63 10.23
N SER A 111 -19.78 -11.96 10.95
CA SER A 111 -19.05 -10.99 11.76
C SER A 111 -18.18 -10.14 10.86
N LYS A 112 -18.24 -8.82 11.02
CA LYS A 112 -17.37 -7.84 10.35
C LYS A 112 -16.53 -7.14 11.40
N ILE A 113 -15.29 -6.82 11.06
CA ILE A 113 -14.42 -6.04 11.92
C ILE A 113 -14.55 -4.57 11.54
N VAL A 114 -14.65 -3.73 12.56
CA VAL A 114 -14.82 -2.27 12.40
C VAL A 114 -13.86 -1.55 13.32
N THR A 115 -13.25 -0.49 12.83
CA THR A 115 -12.30 0.35 13.58
C THR A 115 -12.64 1.81 13.41
N LEU A 116 -12.46 2.60 14.46
CA LEU A 116 -12.50 4.05 14.42
C LEU A 116 -11.07 4.61 14.44
N PHE A 117 -10.73 5.45 13.47
CA PHE A 117 -9.43 6.12 13.37
C PHE A 117 -9.59 7.63 13.55
N HIS A 118 -8.57 8.28 14.09
CA HIS A 118 -8.47 9.73 14.02
C HIS A 118 -8.29 10.18 12.57
N TYR A 119 -9.15 11.11 12.12
CA TYR A 119 -9.04 11.69 10.78
C TYR A 119 -7.73 12.46 10.62
N ARG A 120 -7.15 12.42 9.44
CA ARG A 120 -6.00 13.23 9.06
C ARG A 120 -6.38 14.16 7.92
N GLU A 121 -6.15 15.45 8.12
CA GLU A 121 -6.43 16.45 7.12
C GLU A 121 -5.37 16.45 6.04
N GLY A 122 -5.78 16.70 4.81
CA GLY A 122 -4.92 16.76 3.64
C GLY A 122 -5.63 16.28 2.39
N HIS A 123 -4.90 16.30 1.29
CA HIS A 123 -5.36 15.78 0.00
C HIS A 123 -4.31 14.86 -0.61
N ASN A 124 -4.74 13.91 -1.45
CA ASN A 124 -3.77 13.10 -2.20
C ASN A 124 -3.02 14.00 -3.18
N PRO A 125 -1.69 13.97 -3.19
CA PRO A 125 -0.91 14.83 -4.05
C PRO A 125 -1.11 14.50 -5.53
N VAL A 126 -1.06 15.54 -6.36
CA VAL A 126 -0.95 15.42 -7.81
C VAL A 126 0.47 15.79 -8.18
N TRP A 127 1.22 14.83 -8.71
CA TRP A 127 2.62 15.03 -9.05
C TRP A 127 2.77 15.92 -10.29
N ASN A 128 2.83 17.21 -10.09
CA ASN A 128 2.99 18.21 -11.17
C ASN A 128 4.46 18.53 -11.43
N THR A 129 5.30 18.47 -10.42
CA THR A 129 6.72 18.79 -10.50
C THR A 129 7.59 17.66 -9.95
N PRO A 130 8.81 17.46 -10.49
CA PRO A 130 9.78 16.50 -9.92
C PRO A 130 10.15 16.79 -8.47
N GLU A 131 10.12 18.04 -8.02
CA GLU A 131 10.46 18.42 -6.63
C GLU A 131 9.47 17.83 -5.60
N GLN A 132 8.19 17.66 -5.97
CA GLN A 132 7.23 16.99 -5.10
C GLN A 132 7.63 15.54 -4.81
N LEU A 133 8.32 14.86 -5.76
CA LEU A 133 8.84 13.50 -5.58
C LEU A 133 10.04 13.46 -4.64
N ARG A 134 10.83 14.53 -4.56
CA ARG A 134 11.85 14.68 -3.51
C ARG A 134 11.19 14.68 -2.12
N GLY A 135 10.05 15.36 -1.98
CA GLY A 135 9.24 15.34 -0.75
C GLY A 135 8.76 13.93 -0.39
N LEU A 136 8.30 13.15 -1.39
CA LEU A 136 7.90 11.75 -1.18
C LEU A 136 9.10 10.88 -0.75
N GLY A 137 10.23 11.03 -1.41
CA GLY A 137 11.45 10.31 -1.02
C GLY A 137 11.89 10.65 0.41
N ARG A 138 11.82 11.93 0.82
CA ARG A 138 12.09 12.35 2.20
C ARG A 138 11.10 11.72 3.18
N ALA A 139 9.81 11.71 2.87
CA ALA A 139 8.78 11.09 3.72
C ALA A 139 9.00 9.58 3.88
N ALA A 140 9.34 8.88 2.79
CA ALA A 140 9.71 7.47 2.80
C ALA A 140 10.96 7.21 3.67
N GLY A 141 11.99 8.04 3.55
CA GLY A 141 13.21 7.93 4.35
C GLY A 141 12.96 8.20 5.84
N MET A 142 12.15 9.21 6.18
CA MET A 142 11.73 9.50 7.56
C MET A 142 10.97 8.31 8.15
N LEU A 143 10.01 7.75 7.40
CA LEU A 143 9.26 6.56 7.82
C LEU A 143 10.19 5.37 8.04
N SER A 144 11.05 5.06 7.07
CA SER A 144 12.02 3.97 7.15
C SER A 144 12.92 4.10 8.38
N SER A 145 13.45 5.30 8.66
CA SER A 145 14.30 5.57 9.81
C SER A 145 13.59 5.35 11.16
N VAL A 146 12.31 5.71 11.26
CA VAL A 146 11.52 5.52 12.49
C VAL A 146 11.10 4.07 12.64
N MET A 147 10.58 3.44 11.58
CA MET A 147 10.10 2.05 11.61
C MET A 147 11.21 1.05 11.98
N ALA A 148 12.45 1.32 11.63
CA ALA A 148 13.60 0.50 12.04
C ALA A 148 13.76 0.35 13.56
N ARG A 149 13.15 1.24 14.37
CA ARG A 149 13.32 1.33 15.82
C ARG A 149 12.02 1.15 16.61
N LEU A 150 10.90 0.93 15.93
CA LEU A 150 9.62 0.77 16.61
C LEU A 150 9.62 -0.50 17.47
N PRO A 151 9.15 -0.41 18.71
CA PRO A 151 9.02 -1.56 19.61
C PRO A 151 7.74 -2.34 19.28
N ILE A 152 7.75 -3.12 18.21
CA ILE A 152 6.63 -3.96 17.79
C ILE A 152 6.80 -5.34 18.41
N SER A 153 5.74 -5.84 19.03
CA SER A 153 5.72 -7.14 19.71
C SER A 153 5.03 -8.24 18.90
N LEU A 154 4.07 -7.89 18.08
CA LEU A 154 3.38 -8.83 17.21
C LEU A 154 4.26 -9.19 16.01
N ALA A 155 4.12 -10.43 15.54
CA ALA A 155 4.75 -10.84 14.29
C ALA A 155 3.94 -10.37 13.08
N PRO A 156 4.60 -9.91 12.01
CA PRO A 156 3.91 -9.59 10.76
C PRO A 156 3.26 -10.84 10.17
N VAL A 157 2.13 -10.66 9.50
CA VAL A 157 1.38 -11.76 8.89
C VAL A 157 1.76 -11.96 7.42
N TYR A 158 2.16 -10.88 6.74
CA TYR A 158 2.62 -10.97 5.36
C TYR A 158 4.09 -11.40 5.31
N PRO A 159 4.47 -12.34 4.41
CA PRO A 159 5.87 -12.61 4.12
C PRO A 159 6.52 -11.39 3.44
N PRO A 160 7.86 -11.30 3.46
CA PRO A 160 8.56 -10.29 2.68
C PRO A 160 8.30 -10.47 1.17
N TYR A 161 8.32 -9.37 0.42
CA TYR A 161 8.01 -9.36 -1.02
C TYR A 161 8.84 -10.37 -1.83
N TYR A 162 10.12 -10.56 -1.51
CA TYR A 162 10.98 -11.49 -2.24
C TYR A 162 10.58 -12.97 -2.06
N GLN A 163 9.73 -13.29 -1.07
CA GLN A 163 9.13 -14.61 -0.88
C GLN A 163 7.80 -14.75 -1.64
N ILE A 164 7.74 -14.20 -2.83
CA ILE A 164 6.53 -14.10 -3.66
C ILE A 164 5.85 -15.46 -3.96
N GLN A 165 6.60 -16.59 -3.86
CA GLN A 165 6.06 -17.93 -4.03
C GLN A 165 5.02 -18.29 -2.94
N GLU A 166 5.05 -17.66 -1.78
CA GLU A 166 4.17 -17.94 -0.66
C GLU A 166 2.95 -17.02 -0.62
N ALA A 167 3.03 -15.87 -1.31
CA ALA A 167 2.01 -14.83 -1.25
C ALA A 167 0.71 -15.19 -2.01
N TYR A 168 0.82 -15.93 -3.13
CA TYR A 168 -0.31 -16.17 -4.05
C TYR A 168 -0.48 -17.65 -4.39
N PRO A 169 -1.21 -18.45 -3.57
CA PRO A 169 -1.40 -19.90 -3.81
C PRO A 169 -2.07 -20.22 -5.16
N LEU A 170 -2.94 -19.33 -5.67
CA LEU A 170 -3.63 -19.50 -6.97
C LEU A 170 -2.78 -19.06 -8.17
N CYS A 171 -1.72 -18.29 -7.94
CA CYS A 171 -0.83 -17.78 -8.98
C CYS A 171 0.63 -17.86 -8.52
N SER A 172 1.15 -19.10 -8.25
CA SER A 172 2.57 -19.27 -7.95
C SER A 172 3.45 -18.86 -9.14
N PRO A 173 4.77 -18.62 -8.93
CA PRO A 173 5.71 -18.35 -10.01
C PRO A 173 5.67 -19.40 -11.14
N GLU A 174 5.55 -20.68 -10.81
CA GLU A 174 5.45 -21.78 -11.79
C GLU A 174 4.15 -21.66 -12.60
N LYS A 175 3.02 -21.37 -11.92
CA LYS A 175 1.74 -21.16 -12.57
C LYS A 175 1.77 -19.94 -13.49
N LEU A 176 2.39 -18.87 -13.06
CA LEU A 176 2.56 -17.67 -13.89
C LEU A 176 3.40 -17.97 -15.15
N LEU A 177 4.51 -18.68 -15.03
CA LEU A 177 5.31 -19.12 -16.19
C LEU A 177 4.50 -20.04 -17.12
N GLN A 178 3.61 -20.88 -16.58
CA GLN A 178 2.69 -21.68 -17.38
C GLN A 178 1.70 -20.79 -18.13
N LEU A 179 1.13 -19.77 -17.48
CA LEU A 179 0.22 -18.80 -18.13
C LEU A 179 0.95 -18.02 -19.23
N CYS A 180 2.22 -17.67 -19.02
CA CYS A 180 3.05 -17.03 -20.04
C CYS A 180 3.30 -17.93 -21.26
N THR A 181 3.28 -19.26 -21.08
CA THR A 181 3.51 -20.23 -22.17
C THR A 181 2.23 -20.66 -22.87
N SER A 182 1.12 -20.73 -22.13
CA SER A 182 -0.18 -21.21 -22.62
C SER A 182 -1.28 -20.40 -21.93
N PRO A 183 -1.52 -19.14 -22.36
CA PRO A 183 -2.54 -18.29 -21.77
C PRO A 183 -3.93 -18.87 -21.99
N PRO A 184 -4.82 -18.82 -20.99
CA PRO A 184 -6.23 -19.17 -21.17
C PRO A 184 -6.96 -18.11 -22.03
N ASP A 185 -8.13 -18.45 -22.56
CA ASP A 185 -8.94 -17.55 -23.40
C ASP A 185 -9.15 -16.18 -22.76
N THR A 186 -9.30 -16.12 -21.43
CA THR A 186 -9.50 -14.89 -20.66
C THR A 186 -8.29 -13.95 -20.69
N LEU A 187 -7.09 -14.45 -20.97
CA LEU A 187 -5.86 -13.68 -21.04
C LEU A 187 -5.26 -13.58 -22.45
N MET A 188 -5.95 -14.11 -23.46
CA MET A 188 -5.48 -14.05 -24.86
C MET A 188 -5.27 -12.61 -25.37
N ALA A 189 -5.98 -11.63 -24.82
CA ALA A 189 -5.83 -10.21 -25.17
C ALA A 189 -4.44 -9.63 -24.82
N CYS A 190 -3.61 -10.33 -24.04
CA CYS A 190 -2.25 -9.95 -23.67
C CYS A 190 -1.23 -11.08 -23.90
N ALA A 191 -1.51 -12.00 -24.84
CA ALA A 191 -0.62 -13.15 -25.11
C ALA A 191 0.80 -12.71 -25.50
N ASP A 192 0.97 -11.67 -26.32
CA ASP A 192 2.26 -11.12 -26.71
C ASP A 192 3.01 -10.51 -25.52
N ASP A 193 2.29 -9.90 -24.58
CA ASP A 193 2.86 -9.35 -23.36
C ASP A 193 3.36 -10.47 -22.43
N LEU A 194 2.56 -11.53 -22.29
CA LEU A 194 2.94 -12.73 -21.51
C LEU A 194 4.17 -13.44 -22.11
N GLU A 195 4.31 -13.50 -23.44
CA GLU A 195 5.51 -14.06 -24.07
C GLU A 195 6.78 -13.25 -23.74
N LYS A 196 6.69 -11.92 -23.62
CA LYS A 196 7.80 -11.08 -23.14
C LYS A 196 8.12 -11.36 -21.68
N LEU A 197 7.11 -11.49 -20.81
CA LEU A 197 7.29 -11.80 -19.39
C LEU A 197 8.01 -13.15 -19.20
N LYS A 198 7.69 -14.14 -20.00
CA LYS A 198 8.32 -15.46 -19.98
C LYS A 198 9.85 -15.39 -20.09
N VAL A 199 10.37 -14.40 -20.81
CA VAL A 199 11.83 -14.23 -20.99
C VAL A 199 12.46 -13.59 -19.75
N VAL A 200 11.77 -12.65 -19.08
CA VAL A 200 12.34 -11.85 -17.99
C VAL A 200 12.15 -12.50 -16.62
N LEU A 201 11.03 -13.17 -16.39
CA LEU A 201 10.67 -13.71 -15.08
C LEU A 201 11.68 -14.71 -14.50
N PRO A 202 12.29 -15.64 -15.28
CA PRO A 202 13.29 -16.57 -14.71
C PRO A 202 14.50 -15.87 -14.12
N ASP A 203 15.00 -14.80 -14.75
CA ASP A 203 16.14 -14.03 -14.26
C ASP A 203 15.74 -13.23 -13.01
N LEU A 204 14.53 -12.66 -12.99
CA LEU A 204 14.00 -12.00 -11.81
C LEU A 204 13.91 -12.98 -10.63
N PHE A 205 13.28 -14.15 -10.82
CA PHE A 205 13.17 -15.15 -9.75
C PHE A 205 14.53 -15.66 -9.26
N ASN A 206 15.52 -15.72 -10.13
CA ASN A 206 16.89 -16.03 -9.74
C ASN A 206 17.51 -14.93 -8.87
N THR A 207 17.29 -13.67 -9.23
CA THR A 207 17.80 -12.51 -8.48
C THR A 207 17.19 -12.43 -7.08
N LEU A 208 15.92 -12.86 -6.91
CA LEU A 208 15.27 -12.88 -5.60
C LEU A 208 15.91 -13.85 -4.59
N ARG A 209 16.65 -14.85 -5.09
CA ARG A 209 17.39 -15.79 -4.23
C ARG A 209 18.59 -15.10 -3.62
N GLY A 210 18.72 -15.18 -2.32
CA GLY A 210 19.81 -14.53 -1.59
C GLY A 210 19.48 -13.11 -1.08
N MET A 211 18.30 -12.59 -1.40
CA MET A 211 17.86 -11.30 -0.84
C MET A 211 17.66 -11.36 0.68
N GLU A 212 17.50 -12.54 1.26
CA GLU A 212 17.44 -12.75 2.71
C GLU A 212 18.72 -12.28 3.45
N LEU A 213 19.82 -12.08 2.74
CA LEU A 213 21.09 -11.60 3.30
C LEU A 213 21.17 -10.07 3.40
N LEU A 214 20.28 -9.35 2.73
CA LEU A 214 20.24 -7.89 2.77
C LEU A 214 19.60 -7.38 4.06
N PRO A 215 19.83 -6.10 4.44
CA PRO A 215 19.23 -5.52 5.63
C PRO A 215 17.70 -5.55 5.61
N HIS A 216 17.11 -6.06 6.70
CA HIS A 216 15.67 -6.12 6.92
C HIS A 216 15.24 -5.21 8.05
N GLN A 217 14.02 -4.72 7.96
CA GLN A 217 13.33 -3.98 9.01
C GLN A 217 11.81 -4.01 8.80
N LEU A 218 11.05 -3.42 9.71
CA LEU A 218 9.66 -3.11 9.48
C LEU A 218 9.56 -2.07 8.35
N VAL A 219 8.71 -2.34 7.35
CA VAL A 219 8.41 -1.45 6.21
C VAL A 219 6.91 -1.25 6.07
N HIS A 220 6.50 -0.16 5.44
CA HIS A 220 5.10 0.12 5.10
C HIS A 220 4.55 -0.88 4.07
N GLY A 221 5.35 -1.24 3.09
CA GLY A 221 5.02 -2.22 2.05
C GLY A 221 4.17 -1.70 0.89
N ASP A 222 3.47 -0.56 1.03
CA ASP A 222 2.62 -0.02 -0.05
C ASP A 222 2.64 1.53 -0.11
N LEU A 223 3.80 2.14 0.09
CA LEU A 223 3.92 3.59 0.02
C LEU A 223 3.81 4.09 -1.43
N ASN A 224 2.71 4.74 -1.75
CA ASN A 224 2.39 5.27 -3.08
C ASN A 224 1.59 6.58 -2.98
N ALA A 225 1.27 7.19 -4.13
CA ALA A 225 0.56 8.48 -4.19
C ALA A 225 -0.81 8.47 -3.49
N SER A 226 -1.53 7.34 -3.48
CA SER A 226 -2.84 7.24 -2.84
C SER A 226 -2.75 7.14 -1.31
N ASN A 227 -1.59 6.72 -0.79
CA ASN A 227 -1.34 6.44 0.61
C ASN A 227 -0.58 7.57 1.33
N VAL A 228 -0.46 8.74 0.71
CA VAL A 228 0.06 9.96 1.34
C VAL A 228 -0.92 11.11 1.23
N LEU A 229 -0.86 12.02 2.21
CA LEU A 229 -1.59 13.29 2.15
C LEU A 229 -0.59 14.44 2.13
N ALA A 230 -0.94 15.47 1.34
CA ALA A 230 -0.26 16.75 1.32
C ALA A 230 -1.15 17.83 1.95
N ASP A 231 -0.52 18.83 2.51
CA ASP A 231 -1.17 20.02 3.05
C ASP A 231 -1.52 21.04 1.94
N SER A 232 -2.03 22.21 2.32
CA SER A 232 -2.39 23.28 1.40
C SER A 232 -1.22 23.89 0.62
N GLN A 233 0.03 23.53 0.96
CA GLN A 233 1.26 23.95 0.28
C GLN A 233 1.86 22.81 -0.57
N ASP A 234 1.11 21.73 -0.77
CA ASP A 234 1.56 20.49 -1.43
C ASP A 234 2.76 19.80 -0.74
N ILE A 235 2.94 20.03 0.57
CA ILE A 235 3.96 19.35 1.38
C ILE A 235 3.34 18.10 2.00
N ILE A 236 4.01 16.95 1.88
CA ILE A 236 3.54 15.70 2.49
C ILE A 236 3.46 15.87 4.01
N CYS A 237 2.28 15.63 4.58
CA CYS A 237 1.98 15.81 5.99
C CYS A 237 1.46 14.54 6.69
N ALA A 238 1.00 13.54 5.94
CA ALA A 238 0.55 12.28 6.53
C ALA A 238 0.83 11.06 5.61
N ILE A 239 0.97 9.90 6.25
CA ILE A 239 1.05 8.59 5.58
C ILE A 239 -0.12 7.74 6.07
N LEU A 240 -0.80 7.08 5.15
CA LEU A 240 -2.01 6.28 5.36
C LEU A 240 -1.77 4.83 4.96
N ASP A 241 -2.68 3.95 5.37
CA ASP A 241 -2.85 2.59 4.86
C ASP A 241 -1.67 1.63 5.11
N PHE A 242 -1.49 1.28 6.37
CA PHE A 242 -0.44 0.38 6.85
C PHE A 242 -0.84 -1.11 6.81
N GLU A 243 -1.91 -1.47 6.06
CA GLU A 243 -2.43 -2.84 6.04
C GLU A 243 -1.43 -3.88 5.50
N PHE A 244 -0.44 -3.43 4.70
CA PHE A 244 0.63 -4.27 4.16
C PHE A 244 1.96 -4.15 4.92
N ALA A 245 1.98 -3.47 6.07
CA ALA A 245 3.19 -3.35 6.86
C ALA A 245 3.73 -4.74 7.23
N THR A 246 5.03 -4.95 7.04
CA THR A 246 5.67 -6.25 7.28
C THR A 246 7.15 -6.09 7.56
N TRP A 247 7.81 -7.19 7.94
CA TRP A 247 9.26 -7.28 8.06
C TRP A 247 9.85 -7.68 6.72
N ASP A 248 10.54 -6.75 6.06
CA ASP A 248 11.07 -6.94 4.71
C ASP A 248 12.40 -6.20 4.53
N LEU A 249 12.96 -6.28 3.32
CA LEU A 249 14.13 -5.49 2.95
C LEU A 249 13.85 -3.99 3.17
N ARG A 250 14.72 -3.31 3.93
CA ARG A 250 14.48 -1.88 4.21
C ARG A 250 14.47 -1.01 2.95
N VAL A 251 15.15 -1.44 1.89
CA VAL A 251 15.18 -0.76 0.59
C VAL A 251 13.84 -0.82 -0.15
N MET A 252 12.91 -1.71 0.24
CA MET A 252 11.55 -1.75 -0.30
C MET A 252 10.79 -0.43 -0.03
N GLU A 253 11.12 0.29 1.06
CA GLU A 253 10.52 1.59 1.35
C GLU A 253 10.82 2.65 0.26
N LEU A 254 11.90 2.48 -0.49
CA LEU A 254 12.22 3.28 -1.67
C LEU A 254 11.75 2.64 -2.98
N ALA A 255 11.89 1.32 -3.12
CA ALA A 255 11.56 0.61 -4.35
C ALA A 255 10.05 0.65 -4.69
N VAL A 256 9.17 0.58 -3.67
CA VAL A 256 7.71 0.64 -3.86
C VAL A 256 7.26 1.97 -4.48
N PRO A 257 7.57 3.14 -3.92
CA PRO A 257 7.19 4.41 -4.54
C PRO A 257 7.88 4.66 -5.90
N MET A 258 9.11 4.18 -6.11
CA MET A 258 9.74 4.22 -7.44
C MET A 258 8.95 3.38 -8.46
N SER A 259 8.48 2.20 -8.04
CA SER A 259 7.66 1.34 -8.88
C SER A 259 6.32 1.99 -9.23
N ASP A 260 5.67 2.70 -8.32
CA ASP A 260 4.44 3.44 -8.58
C ASP A 260 4.66 4.61 -9.53
N LEU A 261 5.73 5.39 -9.33
CA LEU A 261 6.10 6.51 -10.17
C LEU A 261 6.24 6.11 -11.64
N LEU A 262 6.85 4.97 -11.93
CA LEU A 262 7.05 4.46 -13.29
C LEU A 262 5.74 4.03 -14.01
N THR A 263 4.59 4.09 -13.35
CA THR A 263 3.28 3.90 -13.99
C THR A 263 2.72 5.17 -14.61
N MET A 264 3.34 6.31 -14.35
CA MET A 264 2.85 7.62 -14.78
C MET A 264 3.20 7.89 -16.24
N ASP A 265 2.24 8.45 -16.98
CA ASP A 265 2.47 8.94 -18.35
C ASP A 265 3.13 10.31 -18.29
N LYS A 266 4.47 10.33 -18.20
CA LYS A 266 5.30 11.53 -18.13
C LYS A 266 6.45 11.44 -19.12
N GLU A 267 6.91 12.59 -19.56
CA GLU A 267 8.10 12.69 -20.42
C GLU A 267 9.35 12.14 -19.70
N GLN A 268 10.27 11.56 -20.47
CA GLN A 268 11.48 10.91 -19.94
C GLN A 268 12.32 11.84 -19.07
N ALA A 269 12.52 13.09 -19.48
CA ALA A 269 13.30 14.07 -18.68
C ALA A 269 12.66 14.34 -17.33
N TRP A 270 11.33 14.50 -17.30
CA TRP A 270 10.58 14.65 -16.05
C TRP A 270 10.72 13.43 -15.14
N MET A 271 10.63 12.23 -15.72
CA MET A 271 10.76 10.98 -14.97
C MET A 271 12.15 10.84 -14.35
N TRP A 272 13.20 11.21 -15.07
CA TRP A 272 14.56 11.18 -14.56
C TRP A 272 14.74 12.13 -13.37
N GLU A 273 14.32 13.38 -13.49
CA GLU A 273 14.39 14.37 -12.42
C GLU A 273 13.58 13.93 -11.19
N ALA A 274 12.41 13.32 -11.41
CA ALA A 274 11.54 12.81 -10.35
C ALA A 274 12.19 11.65 -9.57
N LEU A 275 12.76 10.66 -10.26
CA LEU A 275 13.46 9.53 -9.64
C LEU A 275 14.72 10.00 -8.90
N GLU A 276 15.51 10.89 -9.50
CA GLU A 276 16.67 11.50 -8.85
C GLU A 276 16.26 12.24 -7.57
N GLY A 277 15.22 13.08 -7.66
CA GLY A 277 14.68 13.81 -6.53
C GLY A 277 14.23 12.88 -5.42
N MET A 278 13.49 11.81 -5.73
CA MET A 278 13.02 10.81 -4.77
C MET A 278 14.20 10.13 -4.05
N ILE A 279 15.20 9.66 -4.78
CA ILE A 279 16.39 9.02 -4.19
C ILE A 279 17.15 10.01 -3.30
N GLN A 280 17.34 11.25 -3.76
CA GLN A 280 18.01 12.29 -2.98
C GLN A 280 17.24 12.62 -1.68
N GLY A 281 15.90 12.70 -1.76
CA GLY A 281 15.04 12.89 -0.59
C GLY A 281 15.19 11.75 0.44
N PHE A 282 15.16 10.51 -0.03
CA PHE A 282 15.32 9.32 0.81
C PHE A 282 16.71 9.27 1.49
N ARG A 283 17.78 9.53 0.73
CA ARG A 283 19.17 9.55 1.22
C ARG A 283 19.43 10.60 2.29
N GLN A 284 18.59 11.62 2.44
CA GLN A 284 18.70 12.57 3.56
C GLN A 284 18.43 11.92 4.92
N GLN A 285 17.74 10.80 4.95
CA GLN A 285 17.27 10.13 6.17
C GLN A 285 17.90 8.74 6.36
N VAL A 286 18.15 8.03 5.27
CA VAL A 286 18.64 6.65 5.27
C VAL A 286 19.82 6.52 4.32
N ASN A 287 20.92 5.96 4.82
CA ASN A 287 22.05 5.58 3.98
C ASN A 287 21.91 4.09 3.63
N LEU A 288 21.69 3.80 2.35
CA LEU A 288 21.62 2.44 1.83
C LEU A 288 23.03 1.94 1.48
N GLU A 289 23.26 0.66 1.73
CA GLU A 289 24.50 -0.01 1.33
C GLU A 289 24.53 -0.24 -0.19
N PRO A 290 25.71 -0.37 -0.82
CA PRO A 290 25.81 -0.60 -2.27
C PRO A 290 24.99 -1.82 -2.74
N GLU A 291 25.00 -2.89 -1.98
CA GLU A 291 24.27 -4.14 -2.28
C GLU A 291 22.74 -3.92 -2.27
N GLU A 292 22.24 -3.00 -1.46
CA GLU A 292 20.82 -2.62 -1.47
C GLU A 292 20.46 -1.77 -2.70
N LEU A 293 21.38 -0.91 -3.13
CA LEU A 293 21.18 -0.09 -4.34
C LEU A 293 21.18 -0.95 -5.60
N ASP A 294 22.04 -1.97 -5.66
CA ASP A 294 22.16 -2.88 -6.80
C ASP A 294 20.88 -3.67 -7.05
N VAL A 295 20.08 -3.96 -6.03
CA VAL A 295 18.84 -4.75 -6.17
C VAL A 295 17.59 -3.91 -6.44
N ILE A 296 17.63 -2.59 -6.34
CA ILE A 296 16.47 -1.70 -6.58
C ILE A 296 15.77 -1.99 -7.92
N PRO A 297 16.48 -2.18 -9.05
CA PRO A 297 15.82 -2.50 -10.31
C PRO A 297 14.98 -3.79 -10.25
N ALA A 298 15.50 -4.83 -9.59
CA ALA A 298 14.76 -6.08 -9.40
C ALA A 298 13.56 -5.91 -8.48
N LEU A 299 13.69 -5.09 -7.42
CA LEU A 299 12.60 -4.81 -6.47
C LEU A 299 11.46 -3.99 -7.09
N ILE A 300 11.78 -3.05 -7.98
CA ILE A 300 10.78 -2.31 -8.78
C ILE A 300 9.96 -3.30 -9.63
N LEU A 301 10.61 -4.25 -10.29
CA LEU A 301 9.93 -5.29 -11.06
C LEU A 301 9.16 -6.25 -10.17
N LEU A 302 9.72 -6.64 -9.04
CA LEU A 302 9.07 -7.49 -8.05
C LEU A 302 7.76 -6.87 -7.55
N ARG A 303 7.75 -5.59 -7.17
CA ARG A 303 6.52 -4.89 -6.74
C ARG A 303 5.47 -4.87 -7.85
N SER A 304 5.88 -4.71 -9.10
CA SER A 304 4.97 -4.74 -10.25
C SER A 304 4.43 -6.14 -10.51
N LEU A 305 5.27 -7.15 -10.36
CA LEU A 305 4.90 -8.55 -10.49
C LEU A 305 3.92 -8.97 -9.39
N ASP A 306 4.14 -8.52 -8.16
CA ASP A 306 3.24 -8.74 -7.04
C ASP A 306 1.81 -8.27 -7.36
N VAL A 307 1.66 -7.06 -7.92
CA VAL A 307 0.36 -6.54 -8.37
C VAL A 307 -0.26 -7.42 -9.46
N VAL A 308 0.53 -7.89 -10.42
CA VAL A 308 0.05 -8.80 -11.48
C VAL A 308 -0.45 -10.11 -10.88
N MET A 309 0.32 -10.74 -9.99
CA MET A 309 -0.05 -12.01 -9.36
C MET A 309 -1.28 -11.86 -8.46
N HIS A 310 -1.41 -10.73 -7.76
CA HIS A 310 -2.60 -10.38 -6.99
C HIS A 310 -3.86 -10.38 -7.88
N PHE A 311 -3.85 -9.64 -8.98
CA PHE A 311 -5.03 -9.54 -9.85
C PHE A 311 -5.31 -10.79 -10.67
N ILE A 312 -4.29 -11.58 -11.02
CA ILE A 312 -4.50 -12.92 -11.60
C ILE A 312 -5.16 -13.85 -10.56
N SER A 313 -4.75 -13.80 -9.30
CA SER A 313 -5.38 -14.59 -8.23
C SER A 313 -6.86 -14.21 -8.06
N ARG A 314 -7.18 -12.92 -8.03
CA ARG A 314 -8.55 -12.40 -7.95
C ARG A 314 -9.41 -12.79 -9.17
N LEU A 315 -8.80 -12.85 -10.36
CA LEU A 315 -9.46 -13.38 -11.56
C LEU A 315 -9.83 -14.86 -11.36
N PHE A 316 -8.92 -15.67 -10.83
CA PHE A 316 -9.19 -17.10 -10.59
C PHE A 316 -10.18 -17.34 -9.43
N GLU A 317 -10.27 -16.43 -8.48
CA GLU A 317 -11.30 -16.42 -7.43
C GLU A 317 -12.68 -15.98 -7.97
N GLY A 318 -12.74 -15.42 -9.18
CA GLY A 318 -13.96 -14.85 -9.74
C GLY A 318 -14.37 -13.51 -9.12
N THR A 319 -13.43 -12.83 -8.44
CA THR A 319 -13.64 -11.54 -7.79
C THR A 319 -13.57 -10.39 -8.79
N ASP A 320 -12.63 -10.45 -9.74
CA ASP A 320 -12.41 -9.42 -10.77
C ASP A 320 -12.58 -10.01 -12.17
N GLY A 321 -12.91 -9.13 -13.14
CA GLY A 321 -12.92 -9.47 -14.55
C GLY A 321 -11.50 -9.57 -15.14
N PRO A 322 -11.35 -10.24 -16.31
CA PRO A 322 -10.04 -10.43 -16.95
C PRO A 322 -9.37 -9.12 -17.39
N GLU A 323 -10.16 -8.07 -17.66
CA GLU A 323 -9.68 -6.77 -18.10
C GLU A 323 -8.71 -6.14 -17.08
N VAL A 324 -8.94 -6.37 -15.78
CA VAL A 324 -8.07 -5.84 -14.71
C VAL A 324 -6.71 -6.53 -14.74
N ALA A 325 -6.69 -7.86 -14.80
CA ALA A 325 -5.45 -8.63 -14.91
C ALA A 325 -4.67 -8.28 -16.19
N VAL A 326 -5.36 -8.19 -17.33
CA VAL A 326 -4.77 -7.78 -18.62
C VAL A 326 -4.12 -6.40 -18.51
N GLN A 327 -4.78 -5.43 -17.87
CA GLN A 327 -4.23 -4.10 -17.68
C GLN A 327 -2.93 -4.14 -16.84
N GLN A 328 -2.89 -4.91 -15.77
CA GLN A 328 -1.70 -5.01 -14.92
C GLN A 328 -0.54 -5.73 -15.63
N ILE A 329 -0.81 -6.76 -16.42
CA ILE A 329 0.19 -7.44 -17.26
C ILE A 329 0.81 -6.44 -18.26
N ARG A 330 0.01 -5.61 -18.92
CA ARG A 330 0.50 -4.58 -19.83
C ARG A 330 1.37 -3.54 -19.11
N LYS A 331 0.94 -3.08 -17.95
CA LYS A 331 1.74 -2.15 -17.13
C LYS A 331 3.09 -2.75 -16.72
N LEU A 332 3.13 -4.02 -16.34
CA LEU A 332 4.39 -4.70 -16.03
C LEU A 332 5.29 -4.78 -17.27
N ARG A 333 4.73 -5.14 -18.45
CA ARG A 333 5.47 -5.16 -19.70
C ARG A 333 6.05 -3.78 -20.03
N ASP A 334 5.25 -2.69 -19.96
CA ASP A 334 5.70 -1.33 -20.23
C ASP A 334 6.84 -0.92 -19.29
N ARG A 335 6.78 -1.34 -18.04
CA ARG A 335 7.83 -1.09 -17.05
C ARG A 335 9.12 -1.84 -17.37
N ILE A 336 9.02 -3.10 -17.79
CA ILE A 336 10.18 -3.89 -18.24
C ILE A 336 10.85 -3.21 -19.45
N ASP A 337 10.07 -2.81 -20.44
CA ASP A 337 10.56 -2.11 -21.63
C ASP A 337 11.25 -0.79 -21.22
N TRP A 338 10.61 0.03 -20.35
CA TRP A 338 11.19 1.26 -19.85
C TRP A 338 12.51 1.04 -19.10
N MET A 339 12.55 0.08 -18.20
CA MET A 339 13.77 -0.21 -17.41
C MET A 339 14.91 -0.69 -18.28
N LYS A 340 14.63 -1.49 -19.31
CA LYS A 340 15.62 -1.95 -20.27
C LYS A 340 16.20 -0.76 -21.07
N ASP A 341 15.34 0.14 -21.53
CA ASP A 341 15.76 1.31 -22.32
C ASP A 341 16.55 2.34 -21.47
N ASN A 342 16.40 2.30 -20.14
CA ASN A 342 17.04 3.21 -19.20
C ASN A 342 18.04 2.54 -18.25
N GLU A 343 18.46 1.30 -18.51
CA GLU A 343 19.30 0.51 -17.60
C GLU A 343 20.60 1.20 -17.21
N GLU A 344 21.33 1.75 -18.19
CA GLU A 344 22.60 2.41 -17.94
C GLU A 344 22.44 3.70 -17.11
N TRP A 345 21.37 4.47 -17.39
CA TRP A 345 21.04 5.66 -16.64
C TRP A 345 20.64 5.32 -15.20
N LEU A 346 19.74 4.35 -15.02
CA LEU A 346 19.29 3.92 -13.70
C LEU A 346 20.45 3.42 -12.83
N ARG A 347 21.38 2.65 -13.42
CA ARG A 347 22.58 2.20 -12.73
C ARG A 347 23.45 3.38 -12.25
N LYS A 348 23.65 4.41 -13.07
CA LYS A 348 24.42 5.61 -12.69
C LYS A 348 23.72 6.41 -11.60
N LEU A 349 22.40 6.45 -11.60
CA LEU A 349 21.60 7.15 -10.60
C LEU A 349 21.68 6.51 -9.21
N LEU A 350 21.79 5.19 -9.15
CA LEU A 350 21.79 4.42 -7.91
C LEU A 350 23.17 4.37 -7.23
N ILE A 351 24.25 4.55 -7.98
CA ILE A 351 25.64 4.64 -7.44
C ILE A 351 25.89 6.06 -6.92
#